data_0bcf878c772b3772aab49c7abe162f24
#
_entry.id   0bcf878c772b3772aab49c7abe162f24
#
_cell.length_a   1.000
_cell.length_b   1.000
_cell.length_c   1.000
_cell.angle_alpha   90.00
_cell.angle_beta   90.00
_cell.angle_gamma   90.00
#
_symmetry.space_group_name_H-M   'P 1'
#
loop_
_entity.id
_entity.type
_entity.pdbx_description
1 polymer ?
#
loop_
_entity_poly.entity_id
_entity_poly.type
_entity_poly.pdbx_seq_one_letter_code
_entity_poly.pdbx_strand_id
1 'polypeptide(L)'
;MLRLIIMALLVLPASVAWAAECAPEKMVRIVTRDATPGIDPQSFPALPKTLYRLGNGRGRVEEMPDASRGVHGLIVVNEPDAWIVNLHDRSGRHVVDPGPGLIFRAPILDGGGELPAPLRELEFGCELAFVQAYAPKSDERVDAGGGLMLDKHQLSRGDHRVAILVHPKDRGIYAVAHYKAGKIVRVVRYVEYQQGLAPDARLFSRPDGIQFAAPRPRASR
;
A
#
# COMPACT_ATOMS: atom_id res chain seq x y z
N MET A 1 46.14 -50.79 6.73
CA MET A 1 45.46 -50.05 5.67
C MET A 1 44.32 -49.26 6.28
N LEU A 2 44.54 -47.97 6.55
CA LEU A 2 43.58 -47.08 7.23
C LEU A 2 42.87 -46.24 6.15
N ARG A 3 41.56 -46.47 5.95
CA ARG A 3 40.74 -45.68 5.00
C ARG A 3 40.20 -44.44 5.71
N LEU A 4 40.75 -43.28 5.37
CA LEU A 4 40.20 -41.97 5.75
C LEU A 4 38.95 -41.70 4.91
N ILE A 5 37.79 -41.60 5.55
CA ILE A 5 36.54 -41.12 4.94
C ILE A 5 36.49 -39.61 5.18
N ILE A 6 36.71 -38.81 4.14
CA ILE A 6 36.56 -37.38 4.15
C ILE A 6 35.06 -37.08 3.92
N MET A 7 34.38 -36.67 4.97
CA MET A 7 32.97 -36.22 4.91
C MET A 7 32.96 -34.74 4.49
N ALA A 8 32.67 -34.48 3.22
CA ALA A 8 32.52 -33.11 2.71
C ALA A 8 31.20 -32.55 3.20
N LEU A 9 31.24 -31.59 4.13
CA LEU A 9 30.08 -30.79 4.54
C LEU A 9 29.74 -29.83 3.40
N LEU A 10 28.66 -30.11 2.69
CA LEU A 10 28.03 -29.18 1.75
C LEU A 10 27.31 -28.07 2.55
N VAL A 11 27.98 -26.94 2.73
CA VAL A 11 27.37 -25.72 3.23
C VAL A 11 26.56 -25.12 2.07
N LEU A 12 25.25 -25.37 2.06
CA LEU A 12 24.31 -24.68 1.16
C LEU A 12 24.24 -23.21 1.58
N PRO A 13 24.49 -22.25 0.67
CA PRO A 13 24.30 -20.86 0.98
C PRO A 13 22.79 -20.62 1.24
N ALA A 14 22.46 -20.15 2.42
CA ALA A 14 21.12 -19.63 2.71
C ALA A 14 20.89 -18.42 1.81
N SER A 15 20.09 -18.60 0.76
CA SER A 15 19.64 -17.52 -0.09
C SER A 15 18.81 -16.57 0.80
N VAL A 16 19.37 -15.42 1.14
CA VAL A 16 18.60 -14.32 1.72
C VAL A 16 17.66 -13.87 0.61
N ALA A 17 16.42 -14.35 0.64
CA ALA A 17 15.38 -13.84 -0.23
C ALA A 17 15.15 -12.38 0.17
N TRP A 18 15.70 -11.46 -0.60
CA TRP A 18 15.33 -10.06 -0.53
C TRP A 18 13.85 -10.02 -0.93
N ALA A 19 13.00 -9.48 -0.07
CA ALA A 19 11.62 -9.25 -0.41
C ALA A 19 11.61 -8.40 -1.69
N ALA A 20 10.97 -8.94 -2.74
CA ALA A 20 10.84 -8.22 -3.99
C ALA A 20 10.07 -6.93 -3.72
N GLU A 21 10.60 -5.79 -4.17
CA GLU A 21 9.88 -4.52 -4.09
C GLU A 21 8.48 -4.69 -4.69
N CYS A 22 7.50 -4.10 -4.01
CA CYS A 22 6.13 -4.11 -4.49
C CYS A 22 6.02 -3.35 -5.82
N ALA A 23 5.81 -4.06 -6.91
CA ALA A 23 5.70 -3.52 -8.27
C ALA A 23 4.63 -4.27 -9.07
N PRO A 24 3.33 -3.95 -8.92
CA PRO A 24 2.28 -4.64 -9.67
C PRO A 24 2.51 -4.53 -11.18
N GLU A 25 2.70 -5.65 -11.88
CA GLU A 25 2.95 -5.68 -13.33
C GLU A 25 1.77 -5.17 -14.15
N LYS A 26 0.55 -5.37 -13.65
CA LYS A 26 -0.69 -4.87 -14.23
C LYS A 26 -1.27 -3.80 -13.32
N MET A 27 -2.02 -2.88 -13.91
CA MET A 27 -2.64 -1.81 -13.13
C MET A 27 -3.64 -2.39 -12.12
N VAL A 28 -3.59 -1.84 -10.91
CA VAL A 28 -4.59 -2.09 -9.85
C VAL A 28 -5.36 -0.81 -9.58
N ARG A 29 -6.66 -0.96 -9.30
CA ARG A 29 -7.53 0.10 -8.78
C ARG A 29 -8.09 -0.33 -7.44
N ILE A 30 -7.92 0.52 -6.45
CA ILE A 30 -8.32 0.25 -5.08
C ILE A 30 -9.12 1.45 -4.58
N VAL A 31 -10.28 1.19 -3.97
CA VAL A 31 -11.02 2.21 -3.21
C VAL A 31 -11.06 1.76 -1.77
N THR A 32 -10.52 2.59 -0.88
CA THR A 32 -10.46 2.29 0.56
C THR A 32 -11.03 3.43 1.39
N ARG A 33 -11.41 3.09 2.61
CA ARG A 33 -11.71 4.05 3.67
C ARG A 33 -11.13 3.58 5.00
N ASP A 34 -10.88 4.51 5.89
CA ASP A 34 -10.58 4.17 7.28
C ASP A 34 -11.88 3.71 7.97
N ALA A 35 -11.83 2.56 8.61
CA ALA A 35 -12.92 1.95 9.35
C ALA A 35 -12.47 1.58 10.78
N THR A 36 -11.49 2.31 11.30
CA THR A 36 -10.98 2.12 12.67
C THR A 36 -12.12 2.37 13.66
N PRO A 37 -12.33 1.49 14.65
CA PRO A 37 -13.35 1.68 15.66
C PRO A 37 -13.24 3.04 16.35
N GLY A 38 -14.36 3.76 16.43
CA GLY A 38 -14.43 5.08 17.03
C GLY A 38 -14.12 6.25 16.09
N ILE A 39 -13.72 5.98 14.82
CA ILE A 39 -13.61 7.06 13.83
C ILE A 39 -15.00 7.54 13.42
N ASP A 40 -15.18 8.87 13.32
CA ASP A 40 -16.38 9.43 12.76
C ASP A 40 -16.49 9.08 11.26
N PRO A 41 -17.53 8.37 10.81
CA PRO A 41 -17.70 7.97 9.42
C PRO A 41 -17.75 9.12 8.41
N GLN A 42 -18.06 10.33 8.87
CA GLN A 42 -18.10 11.55 8.05
C GLN A 42 -16.79 12.36 8.13
N SER A 43 -15.84 11.94 8.96
CA SER A 43 -14.55 12.61 9.04
C SER A 43 -13.72 12.36 7.77
N PHE A 44 -12.90 13.33 7.38
CA PHE A 44 -12.08 13.26 6.19
C PHE A 44 -11.22 11.97 6.10
N PRO A 45 -10.61 11.45 7.17
CA PRO A 45 -9.89 10.17 7.10
C PRO A 45 -10.78 8.97 6.75
N ALA A 46 -12.07 9.01 7.15
CA ALA A 46 -13.02 7.93 6.88
C ALA A 46 -13.66 8.00 5.49
N LEU A 47 -13.53 9.14 4.78
CA LEU A 47 -14.00 9.26 3.40
C LEU A 47 -13.23 8.35 2.45
N PRO A 48 -13.88 7.80 1.42
CA PRO A 48 -13.21 6.95 0.45
C PRO A 48 -12.05 7.65 -0.27
N LYS A 49 -10.99 6.89 -0.51
CA LYS A 49 -9.85 7.31 -1.32
C LYS A 49 -9.64 6.30 -2.44
N THR A 50 -9.41 6.79 -3.65
CA THR A 50 -9.14 5.94 -4.81
C THR A 50 -7.64 5.95 -5.10
N LEU A 51 -7.06 4.77 -5.23
CA LEU A 51 -5.67 4.58 -5.60
C LEU A 51 -5.59 3.77 -6.91
N TYR A 52 -4.76 4.23 -7.83
CA TYR A 52 -4.29 3.46 -8.98
C TYR A 52 -2.79 3.27 -8.85
N ARG A 53 -2.32 2.07 -9.19
CA ARG A 53 -0.88 1.76 -9.18
C ARG A 53 -0.52 0.87 -10.35
N LEU A 54 0.65 1.15 -10.96
CA LEU A 54 1.25 0.33 -12.01
C LEU A 54 2.77 0.34 -11.83
N GLY A 55 3.32 -0.81 -11.53
CA GLY A 55 4.72 -0.93 -11.15
C GLY A 55 5.05 -0.17 -9.87
N ASN A 56 6.29 0.29 -9.77
CA ASN A 56 6.78 1.12 -8.67
C ASN A 56 7.04 2.58 -9.07
N GLY A 57 6.86 2.95 -10.33
CA GLY A 57 7.06 4.30 -10.84
C GLY A 57 5.77 5.06 -11.17
N ARG A 58 4.60 4.44 -11.08
CA ARG A 58 3.32 5.07 -11.42
C ARG A 58 2.29 4.88 -10.33
N GLY A 59 1.76 5.98 -9.85
CA GLY A 59 0.74 6.00 -8.82
C GLY A 59 -0.21 7.18 -8.97
N ARG A 60 -1.47 7.00 -8.58
CA ARG A 60 -2.46 8.06 -8.46
C ARG A 60 -3.27 7.82 -7.20
N VAL A 61 -3.36 8.80 -6.36
CA VAL A 61 -4.23 8.80 -5.18
C VAL A 61 -5.15 9.99 -5.26
N GLU A 62 -6.45 9.75 -5.21
CA GLU A 62 -7.47 10.79 -5.21
C GLU A 62 -8.37 10.64 -3.99
N GLU A 63 -8.53 11.71 -3.25
CA GLU A 63 -9.38 11.79 -2.07
C GLU A 63 -10.77 12.29 -2.46
N MET A 64 -11.79 11.93 -1.69
CA MET A 64 -13.11 12.51 -1.85
C MET A 64 -13.07 14.02 -1.54
N PRO A 65 -13.84 14.85 -2.27
CA PRO A 65 -13.93 16.27 -1.96
C PRO A 65 -14.46 16.51 -0.53
N ASP A 66 -13.78 17.38 0.21
CA ASP A 66 -14.27 17.94 1.46
C ASP A 66 -14.47 19.46 1.27
N ALA A 67 -15.68 19.84 0.85
CA ALA A 67 -16.01 21.22 0.58
C ALA A 67 -15.94 22.10 1.85
N SER A 68 -16.14 21.52 3.03
CA SER A 68 -16.10 22.26 4.30
C SER A 68 -14.67 22.72 4.64
N ARG A 69 -13.68 21.99 4.16
CA ARG A 69 -12.26 22.30 4.32
C ARG A 69 -11.62 22.91 3.09
N GLY A 70 -12.34 22.99 1.97
CA GLY A 70 -11.78 23.45 0.70
C GLY A 70 -10.70 22.51 0.16
N VAL A 71 -10.85 21.19 0.38
CA VAL A 71 -9.86 20.19 -0.02
C VAL A 71 -10.46 19.18 -0.97
N HIS A 72 -9.74 18.90 -2.06
CA HIS A 72 -9.93 17.75 -2.93
C HIS A 72 -8.53 17.31 -3.38
N GLY A 73 -7.93 16.45 -2.57
CA GLY A 73 -6.54 16.03 -2.76
C GLY A 73 -6.37 15.09 -3.94
N LEU A 74 -5.33 15.35 -4.74
CA LEU A 74 -4.88 14.48 -5.81
C LEU A 74 -3.35 14.41 -5.79
N ILE A 75 -2.81 13.20 -5.76
CA ILE A 75 -1.39 12.94 -5.98
C ILE A 75 -1.27 12.10 -7.24
N VAL A 76 -0.44 12.52 -8.17
CA VAL A 76 -0.08 11.74 -9.37
C VAL A 76 1.42 11.59 -9.40
N VAL A 77 1.88 10.36 -9.58
CA VAL A 77 3.29 10.02 -9.77
C VAL A 77 3.43 9.33 -11.12
N ASN A 78 4.33 9.82 -11.94
CA ASN A 78 4.79 9.19 -13.17
C ASN A 78 6.27 9.49 -13.29
N GLU A 79 7.06 8.64 -12.67
CA GLU A 79 8.51 8.86 -12.55
C GLU A 79 9.14 9.45 -13.82
N PRO A 80 9.98 10.51 -13.69
CA PRO A 80 10.49 11.13 -12.45
C PRO A 80 9.57 12.20 -11.85
N ASP A 81 8.40 12.43 -12.40
CA ASP A 81 7.50 13.52 -12.05
C ASP A 81 6.48 13.09 -10.96
N ALA A 82 6.22 14.02 -10.04
CA ALA A 82 5.13 13.92 -9.09
C ALA A 82 4.36 15.24 -8.97
N TRP A 83 3.03 15.16 -9.00
CA TRP A 83 2.14 16.30 -8.86
C TRP A 83 1.30 16.13 -7.61
N ILE A 84 1.33 17.11 -6.72
CA ILE A 84 0.51 17.17 -5.51
C ILE A 84 -0.44 18.34 -5.69
N VAL A 85 -1.72 18.05 -5.77
CA VAL A 85 -2.74 18.99 -6.27
C VAL A 85 -3.90 19.06 -5.28
N ASN A 86 -4.45 20.27 -5.11
CA ASN A 86 -5.78 20.47 -4.59
C ASN A 86 -6.72 20.82 -5.75
N LEU A 87 -7.59 19.92 -6.14
CA LEU A 87 -8.53 20.13 -7.25
C LEU A 87 -9.62 21.14 -6.92
N HIS A 88 -9.88 21.43 -5.63
CA HIS A 88 -10.89 22.40 -5.19
C HIS A 88 -10.55 23.82 -5.63
N ASP A 89 -9.32 24.25 -5.43
CA ASP A 89 -8.80 25.57 -5.79
C ASP A 89 -7.89 25.56 -7.02
N ARG A 90 -7.72 24.38 -7.63
CA ARG A 90 -6.87 24.16 -8.80
C ARG A 90 -5.41 24.58 -8.59
N SER A 91 -4.92 24.45 -7.37
CA SER A 91 -3.53 24.71 -7.03
C SER A 91 -2.72 23.44 -6.89
N GLY A 92 -1.41 23.52 -7.02
CA GLY A 92 -0.57 22.35 -6.85
C GLY A 92 0.92 22.63 -6.82
N ARG A 93 1.68 21.58 -6.54
CA ARG A 93 3.13 21.55 -6.65
C ARG A 93 3.56 20.45 -7.60
N HIS A 94 4.50 20.75 -8.46
CA HIS A 94 5.22 19.80 -9.27
C HIS A 94 6.57 19.53 -8.61
N VAL A 95 6.89 18.28 -8.44
CA VAL A 95 8.15 17.79 -7.88
C VAL A 95 8.78 16.90 -8.92
N VAL A 96 10.05 17.11 -9.20
CA VAL A 96 10.86 16.24 -10.05
C VAL A 96 11.89 15.56 -9.16
N ASP A 97 11.92 14.24 -9.19
CA ASP A 97 12.97 13.50 -8.50
C ASP A 97 14.24 13.53 -9.35
N PRO A 98 15.37 14.01 -8.81
CA PRO A 98 16.63 14.02 -9.54
C PRO A 98 17.25 12.64 -9.75
N GLY A 99 16.59 11.55 -9.28
CA GLY A 99 17.05 10.16 -9.40
C GLY A 99 18.01 9.69 -8.32
N PRO A 100 18.40 8.42 -8.26
CA PRO A 100 18.08 7.33 -9.17
C PRO A 100 16.79 6.62 -8.84
N GLY A 101 15.67 7.10 -9.34
CA GLY A 101 14.39 6.42 -9.30
C GLY A 101 13.55 6.72 -8.07
N LEU A 102 12.53 7.57 -8.25
CA LEU A 102 11.44 7.72 -7.29
C LEU A 102 10.64 6.42 -7.26
N ILE A 103 10.72 5.69 -6.17
CA ILE A 103 9.85 4.54 -5.96
C ILE A 103 8.56 5.05 -5.33
N PHE A 104 7.45 4.91 -6.05
CA PHE A 104 6.13 5.18 -5.49
C PHE A 104 5.82 4.17 -4.39
N ARG A 105 5.82 4.64 -3.14
CA ARG A 105 5.46 3.84 -1.97
C ARG A 105 4.04 4.21 -1.52
N ALA A 106 3.23 3.21 -1.30
CA ALA A 106 1.86 3.37 -0.82
C ALA A 106 1.62 2.46 0.41
N PRO A 107 2.26 2.77 1.58
CA PRO A 107 2.14 1.95 2.77
C PRO A 107 0.70 1.94 3.29
N ILE A 108 0.24 0.77 3.75
CA ILE A 108 -1.09 0.61 4.35
C ILE A 108 -1.04 0.97 5.84
N LEU A 109 0.10 0.70 6.49
CA LEU A 109 0.27 0.92 7.92
C LEU A 109 0.98 2.24 8.18
N ASP A 110 0.49 2.98 9.16
CA ASP A 110 1.19 4.15 9.69
C ASP A 110 2.32 3.71 10.63
N GLY A 111 3.32 4.58 10.85
CA GLY A 111 4.44 4.31 11.75
C GLY A 111 5.81 4.25 11.06
N GLY A 112 5.86 4.23 9.74
CA GLY A 112 7.11 4.36 8.98
C GLY A 112 8.24 3.47 9.48
N GLY A 113 9.36 4.08 9.88
CA GLY A 113 10.55 3.40 10.36
C GLY A 113 10.40 2.66 11.69
N GLU A 114 9.37 2.96 12.49
CA GLU A 114 9.11 2.28 13.77
C GLU A 114 8.45 0.90 13.59
N LEU A 115 7.85 0.64 12.44
CA LEU A 115 7.27 -0.66 12.16
C LEU A 115 8.38 -1.70 11.97
N PRO A 116 8.25 -2.90 12.58
CA PRO A 116 9.20 -3.97 12.33
C PRO A 116 9.11 -4.48 10.89
N ALA A 117 10.23 -4.88 10.30
CA ALA A 117 10.22 -5.67 9.09
C ALA A 117 9.54 -7.03 9.37
N PRO A 118 8.73 -7.60 8.46
CA PRO A 118 8.37 -7.09 7.14
C PRO A 118 7.12 -6.19 7.10
N LEU A 119 6.52 -5.81 8.23
CA LEU A 119 5.26 -5.04 8.23
C LEU A 119 5.33 -3.74 7.44
N ARG A 120 6.54 -3.14 7.33
CA ARG A 120 6.78 -1.96 6.47
C ARG A 120 6.61 -2.22 4.98
N GLU A 121 6.60 -3.48 4.57
CA GLU A 121 6.48 -3.89 3.17
C GLU A 121 5.02 -4.06 2.73
N LEU A 122 4.08 -3.97 3.68
CA LEU A 122 2.66 -4.06 3.36
C LEU A 122 2.19 -2.77 2.69
N GLU A 123 1.97 -2.84 1.38
CA GLU A 123 1.60 -1.71 0.53
C GLU A 123 0.33 -1.98 -0.26
N PHE A 124 -0.39 -0.92 -0.56
CA PHE A 124 -1.55 -0.98 -1.45
C PHE A 124 -1.16 -1.51 -2.84
N GLY A 125 -1.91 -2.52 -3.30
CA GLY A 125 -1.70 -3.21 -4.57
C GLY A 125 -0.76 -4.41 -4.49
N CYS A 126 -0.13 -4.67 -3.33
CA CYS A 126 0.75 -5.82 -3.09
C CYS A 126 0.33 -6.68 -1.90
N GLU A 127 -0.88 -6.53 -1.42
CA GLU A 127 -1.39 -7.23 -0.24
C GLU A 127 -1.35 -8.75 -0.43
N LEU A 128 -1.71 -9.24 -1.62
CA LEU A 128 -1.68 -10.68 -1.91
C LEU A 128 -0.24 -11.21 -2.00
N ALA A 129 0.69 -10.43 -2.56
CA ALA A 129 2.10 -10.80 -2.57
C ALA A 129 2.65 -10.86 -1.14
N PHE A 130 2.28 -9.90 -0.30
CA PHE A 130 2.63 -9.89 1.12
C PHE A 130 2.07 -11.12 1.84
N VAL A 131 0.79 -11.45 1.63
CA VAL A 131 0.18 -12.67 2.19
C VAL A 131 0.94 -13.91 1.76
N GLN A 132 1.24 -14.03 0.47
CA GLN A 132 1.97 -15.18 -0.07
C GLN A 132 3.37 -15.33 0.54
N ALA A 133 4.06 -14.21 0.78
CA ALA A 133 5.42 -14.23 1.31
C ALA A 133 5.47 -14.50 2.83
N TYR A 134 4.52 -13.95 3.60
CA TYR A 134 4.65 -13.89 5.06
C TYR A 134 3.54 -14.58 5.84
N ALA A 135 2.37 -14.81 5.25
CA ALA A 135 1.22 -15.46 5.88
C ALA A 135 0.42 -16.31 4.86
N PRO A 136 1.06 -17.27 4.13
CA PRO A 136 0.44 -17.97 3.01
C PRO A 136 -0.73 -18.86 3.43
N LYS A 137 -0.74 -19.32 4.67
CA LYS A 137 -1.87 -20.11 5.21
C LYS A 137 -2.88 -19.17 5.86
N SER A 138 -4.16 -19.41 5.60
CA SER A 138 -5.22 -18.78 6.36
C SER A 138 -5.25 -19.38 7.77
N ASP A 139 -5.27 -18.52 8.79
CA ASP A 139 -5.35 -18.97 10.19
C ASP A 139 -6.76 -19.46 10.52
N GLU A 140 -7.76 -18.75 10.01
CA GLU A 140 -9.17 -19.05 10.25
C GLU A 140 -10.07 -18.44 9.18
N ARG A 141 -11.32 -18.87 9.13
CA ARG A 141 -12.40 -18.17 8.42
C ARG A 141 -13.21 -17.35 9.39
N VAL A 142 -13.49 -16.11 9.03
CA VAL A 142 -14.29 -15.20 9.84
C VAL A 142 -15.53 -14.77 9.07
N ASP A 143 -16.67 -14.69 9.78
CA ASP A 143 -17.89 -14.10 9.23
C ASP A 143 -17.79 -12.56 9.35
N ALA A 144 -17.77 -11.89 8.22
CA ALA A 144 -17.76 -10.42 8.15
C ALA A 144 -19.17 -9.80 8.22
N GLY A 145 -20.18 -10.62 8.50
CA GLY A 145 -21.60 -10.26 8.54
C GLY A 145 -22.35 -10.68 7.30
N GLY A 146 -23.65 -11.00 7.47
CA GLY A 146 -24.53 -11.42 6.38
C GLY A 146 -24.14 -12.75 5.71
N GLY A 147 -23.40 -13.62 6.40
CA GLY A 147 -22.91 -14.90 5.86
C GLY A 147 -21.69 -14.77 4.95
N LEU A 148 -21.05 -13.61 4.90
CA LEU A 148 -19.83 -13.40 4.15
C LEU A 148 -18.62 -13.98 4.88
N MET A 149 -18.21 -15.17 4.48
CA MET A 149 -17.03 -15.85 5.03
C MET A 149 -15.76 -15.38 4.31
N LEU A 150 -14.76 -14.94 5.09
CA LEU A 150 -13.47 -14.46 4.59
C LEU A 150 -12.33 -15.30 5.16
N ASP A 151 -11.29 -15.51 4.37
CA ASP A 151 -10.05 -16.10 4.83
C ASP A 151 -9.24 -15.02 5.55
N LYS A 152 -8.82 -15.31 6.79
CA LYS A 152 -8.00 -14.40 7.60
C LYS A 152 -6.56 -14.86 7.62
N HIS A 153 -5.68 -14.00 7.15
CA HIS A 153 -4.23 -14.19 7.20
C HIS A 153 -3.63 -13.26 8.24
N GLN A 154 -2.76 -13.76 9.10
CA GLN A 154 -2.17 -12.96 10.18
C GLN A 154 -0.65 -13.04 10.17
N LEU A 155 -0.01 -11.94 10.52
CA LEU A 155 1.42 -11.84 10.79
C LEU A 155 1.64 -11.04 12.06
N SER A 156 2.40 -11.61 13.01
CA SER A 156 2.80 -10.92 14.24
C SER A 156 4.31 -10.70 14.25
N ARG A 157 4.73 -9.51 14.68
CA ARG A 157 6.14 -9.14 14.90
C ARG A 157 6.23 -8.19 16.09
N GLY A 158 6.89 -8.66 17.16
CA GLY A 158 6.91 -7.94 18.44
C GLY A 158 5.49 -7.76 18.98
N ASP A 159 5.16 -6.56 19.37
CA ASP A 159 3.82 -6.17 19.85
C ASP A 159 2.85 -5.77 18.70
N HIS A 160 3.30 -5.81 17.45
CA HIS A 160 2.48 -5.55 16.28
C HIS A 160 1.90 -6.83 15.70
N ARG A 161 0.64 -6.76 15.28
CA ARG A 161 -0.05 -7.79 14.51
C ARG A 161 -0.85 -7.17 13.39
N VAL A 162 -0.76 -7.76 12.20
CA VAL A 162 -1.59 -7.40 11.05
C VAL A 162 -2.49 -8.59 10.72
N ALA A 163 -3.77 -8.32 10.47
CA ALA A 163 -4.71 -9.27 9.93
C ALA A 163 -5.22 -8.77 8.58
N ILE A 164 -5.15 -9.62 7.55
CA ILE A 164 -5.63 -9.34 6.20
C ILE A 164 -6.79 -10.27 5.91
N LEU A 165 -7.96 -9.71 5.62
CA LEU A 165 -9.16 -10.44 5.26
C LEU A 165 -9.29 -10.49 3.74
N VAL A 166 -9.40 -11.71 3.22
CA VAL A 166 -9.37 -12.00 1.78
C VAL A 166 -10.63 -12.77 1.38
N HIS A 167 -11.26 -12.39 0.28
CA HIS A 167 -12.35 -13.15 -0.29
C HIS A 167 -11.84 -14.50 -0.82
N PRO A 168 -12.42 -15.64 -0.42
CA PRO A 168 -11.91 -16.96 -0.80
C PRO A 168 -12.08 -17.27 -2.29
N LYS A 169 -13.06 -16.64 -2.98
CA LYS A 169 -13.39 -16.93 -4.38
C LYS A 169 -12.51 -16.17 -5.37
N ASP A 170 -12.43 -14.85 -5.23
CA ASP A 170 -11.77 -13.96 -6.18
C ASP A 170 -10.46 -13.38 -5.67
N ARG A 171 -10.09 -13.73 -4.43
CA ARG A 171 -8.88 -13.25 -3.76
C ARG A 171 -8.85 -11.73 -3.56
N GLY A 172 -10.00 -11.06 -3.68
CA GLY A 172 -10.11 -9.64 -3.38
C GLY A 172 -9.81 -9.35 -1.92
N ILE A 173 -9.13 -8.24 -1.65
CA ILE A 173 -8.89 -7.79 -0.27
C ILE A 173 -10.15 -7.13 0.27
N TYR A 174 -10.58 -7.57 1.45
CA TYR A 174 -11.74 -7.01 2.12
C TYR A 174 -11.34 -5.95 3.15
N ALA A 175 -10.35 -6.25 3.98
CA ALA A 175 -9.85 -5.33 4.99
C ALA A 175 -8.43 -5.69 5.43
N VAL A 176 -7.72 -4.69 5.93
CA VAL A 176 -6.47 -4.82 6.67
C VAL A 176 -6.65 -4.20 8.03
N ALA A 177 -6.40 -4.96 9.09
CA ALA A 177 -6.44 -4.49 10.47
C ALA A 177 -5.05 -4.56 11.10
N HIS A 178 -4.63 -3.46 11.71
CA HIS A 178 -3.37 -3.35 12.45
C HIS A 178 -3.63 -3.26 13.95
N TYR A 179 -2.91 -4.07 14.70
CA TYR A 179 -2.96 -4.10 16.16
C TYR A 179 -1.58 -3.77 16.72
N LYS A 180 -1.54 -3.01 17.80
CA LYS A 180 -0.34 -2.78 18.62
C LYS A 180 -0.67 -3.11 20.08
N ALA A 181 0.14 -3.93 20.73
CA ALA A 181 -0.09 -4.42 22.10
C ALA A 181 -1.54 -4.94 22.31
N GLY A 182 -2.06 -5.70 21.34
CA GLY A 182 -3.39 -6.30 21.37
C GLY A 182 -4.57 -5.36 21.06
N LYS A 183 -4.34 -4.05 20.94
CA LYS A 183 -5.37 -3.06 20.61
C LYS A 183 -5.39 -2.75 19.11
N ILE A 184 -6.58 -2.59 18.54
CA ILE A 184 -6.73 -2.10 17.16
C ILE A 184 -6.25 -0.65 17.11
N VAL A 185 -5.30 -0.37 16.21
CA VAL A 185 -4.80 0.99 15.97
C VAL A 185 -5.24 1.52 14.61
N ARG A 186 -5.54 0.62 13.65
CA ARG A 186 -6.05 1.00 12.34
C ARG A 186 -6.83 -0.12 11.70
N VAL A 187 -7.91 0.22 10.99
CA VAL A 187 -8.61 -0.69 10.07
C VAL A 187 -8.82 0.01 8.74
N VAL A 188 -8.26 -0.54 7.68
CA VAL A 188 -8.49 -0.10 6.31
C VAL A 188 -9.49 -1.05 5.67
N ARG A 189 -10.67 -0.53 5.29
CA ARG A 189 -11.72 -1.26 4.60
C ARG A 189 -11.61 -1.02 3.10
N TYR A 190 -11.55 -2.10 2.32
CA TYR A 190 -11.59 -2.03 0.87
C TYR A 190 -13.04 -2.02 0.41
N VAL A 191 -13.42 -0.95 -0.28
CA VAL A 191 -14.73 -0.80 -0.92
C VAL A 191 -14.71 -1.45 -2.28
N GLU A 192 -13.58 -1.29 -2.99
CA GLU A 192 -13.30 -1.93 -4.28
C GLU A 192 -11.84 -2.39 -4.32
N TYR A 193 -11.62 -3.53 -4.98
CA TYR A 193 -10.29 -4.07 -5.23
C TYR A 193 -10.29 -4.75 -6.60
N GLN A 194 -9.67 -4.10 -7.58
CA GLN A 194 -9.59 -4.56 -8.96
C GLN A 194 -8.13 -4.73 -9.36
N GLN A 195 -7.79 -5.88 -9.89
CA GLN A 195 -6.45 -6.22 -10.38
C GLN A 195 -6.48 -6.55 -11.86
N GLY A 196 -5.32 -6.53 -12.50
CA GLY A 196 -5.17 -6.98 -13.87
C GLY A 196 -5.74 -6.03 -14.91
N LEU A 197 -5.98 -4.77 -14.54
CA LEU A 197 -6.51 -3.76 -15.43
C LEU A 197 -5.51 -3.40 -16.54
N ALA A 198 -6.04 -3.06 -17.71
CA ALA A 198 -5.23 -2.50 -18.78
C ALA A 198 -4.67 -1.13 -18.33
N PRO A 199 -3.40 -0.83 -18.63
CA PRO A 199 -2.82 0.48 -18.34
C PRO A 199 -3.59 1.60 -19.05
N ASP A 200 -3.91 2.68 -18.29
CA ASP A 200 -4.40 3.94 -18.84
C ASP A 200 -3.40 5.06 -18.52
N ALA A 201 -2.64 5.48 -19.51
CA ALA A 201 -1.60 6.48 -19.34
C ALA A 201 -2.14 7.85 -18.89
N ARG A 202 -3.41 8.16 -19.17
CA ARG A 202 -4.05 9.43 -18.78
C ARG A 202 -4.18 9.55 -17.27
N LEU A 203 -4.33 8.44 -16.56
CA LEU A 203 -4.40 8.44 -15.10
C LEU A 203 -3.11 8.93 -14.44
N PHE A 204 -1.98 8.76 -15.12
CA PHE A 204 -0.66 9.11 -14.61
C PHE A 204 -0.04 10.34 -15.33
N SER A 205 -0.84 11.05 -16.13
CA SER A 205 -0.39 12.28 -16.78
C SER A 205 -0.51 13.48 -15.84
N ARG A 206 0.23 14.54 -16.19
CA ARG A 206 0.12 15.84 -15.51
C ARG A 206 -1.34 16.29 -15.48
N PRO A 207 -1.89 16.65 -14.31
CA PRO A 207 -3.25 17.16 -14.22
C PRO A 207 -3.43 18.49 -14.96
N ASP A 208 -4.52 18.57 -15.76
CA ASP A 208 -4.83 19.77 -16.55
C ASP A 208 -5.47 20.87 -15.70
N GLY A 209 -5.31 22.13 -16.14
CA GLY A 209 -5.96 23.28 -15.55
C GLY A 209 -5.48 23.63 -14.13
N ILE A 210 -4.32 23.12 -13.71
CA ILE A 210 -3.74 23.35 -12.39
C ILE A 210 -2.69 24.45 -12.46
N GLN A 211 -2.76 25.38 -11.51
CA GLN A 211 -1.74 26.40 -11.28
C GLN A 211 -0.65 25.81 -10.38
N PHE A 212 0.49 25.48 -10.96
CA PHE A 212 1.62 24.96 -10.20
C PHE A 212 2.47 26.10 -9.65
N ALA A 213 2.74 26.06 -8.32
CA ALA A 213 3.68 26.99 -7.71
C ALA A 213 5.07 26.81 -8.33
N ALA A 214 5.79 27.92 -8.51
CA ALA A 214 7.18 27.87 -8.95
C ALA A 214 8.02 27.00 -8.02
N PRO A 215 8.97 26.19 -8.54
CA PRO A 215 9.87 25.40 -7.71
C PRO A 215 10.56 26.31 -6.69
N ARG A 216 10.46 25.96 -5.39
CA ARG A 216 11.26 26.66 -4.38
C ARG A 216 12.71 26.25 -4.56
N PRO A 217 13.66 27.20 -4.66
CA PRO A 217 15.08 26.85 -4.62
C PRO A 217 15.36 26.02 -3.35
N ARG A 218 16.05 24.90 -3.48
CA ARG A 218 16.55 24.19 -2.30
C ARG A 218 17.47 25.16 -1.55
N ALA A 219 17.16 25.41 -0.27
CA ALA A 219 18.13 26.03 0.60
C ALA A 219 19.38 25.12 0.63
N SER A 220 20.50 25.66 0.17
CA SER A 220 21.81 25.00 0.30
C SER A 220 22.06 24.73 1.77
N ARG A 221 22.17 23.44 2.14
CA ARG A 221 22.66 23.03 3.45
C ARG A 221 24.17 23.06 3.47
#